data_df7d5eec44f7ce714bf1e00a2bfec6a8
#
_entry.id   df7d5eec44f7ce714bf1e00a2bfec6a8
#
_cell.length_a   1.000
_cell.length_b   1.000
_cell.length_c   1.000
_cell.angle_alpha   90.00
_cell.angle_beta   90.00
_cell.angle_gamma   90.00
#
_symmetry.space_group_name_H-M   'P 1'
#
loop_
_entity.id
_entity.type
_entity.pdbx_description
1 polymer ?
#
loop_
_entity_poly.entity_id
_entity_poly.type
_entity_poly.pdbx_seq_one_letter_code
_entity_poly.pdbx_strand_id
1 'polypeptide(L)'
;MLDRALAVAVESAREAGAHLLADFHRSGGARGGGDKADADTEAERGIRARLMAAFPRFGYRGEETGVQVGEPGEPIWLVDPNDGTRDYLAGRRGSAVSIGLVQDGRPVLGVVFAFAYPDDAGDLFAWAEGTGPLRRNGRPVQTQLTTRLEASDVVLVSSKGDLDPEGNLRHATPARYRSLASIAHRLAVVAAGEAAAAASLFAPCAWDYGAGDALVRASGGCVLDESGRPVAYDRTGDSRARRAMGGSAEVAAVLSQRPWDVHSGAWGAERPARLRPGEAVADAARLARAQGCLLGQIAGDNLGALVEFQSADEVARAYPEGPRRLLDGGRWSLLAGQATDDSEMALALARSIEGEGGYDPGRAREAYQRWGASSPFDVGGTVSAALRGRHDAGSQANGSLMRASPLGVLAHLLPAREAAALGRADSALTHPHPVCGDSVAAFVVAVAHAIDHGDGGEAAYEAALRWAREERAETPVLTALKAAVDAAPTCDRTSQGWVLIALQNAFYELLHARTVEDGLARTILRGGDTDTNAAIAGALLGAVHGREGLPAQWRSMILSCHPVVGVAAHARPMAYWPVDVMELAERLLLAGER
;
A
#
# COMPACT_ATOMS: atom_id res chain seq x y z
N MET A 1 23.90 27.15 12.51
CA MET A 1 23.27 26.53 13.68
C MET A 1 22.30 25.43 13.21
N LEU A 2 21.36 25.75 12.33
CA LEU A 2 20.33 24.80 11.87
C LEU A 2 20.86 23.56 11.12
N ASP A 3 21.92 23.68 10.30
CA ASP A 3 22.56 22.52 9.66
C ASP A 3 23.07 21.49 10.68
N ARG A 4 23.72 21.96 11.75
CA ARG A 4 24.18 21.08 12.84
C ARG A 4 22.99 20.48 13.59
N ALA A 5 21.96 21.27 13.85
CA ALA A 5 20.76 20.80 14.53
C ALA A 5 20.05 19.71 13.72
N LEU A 6 19.93 19.91 12.40
CA LEU A 6 19.33 18.92 11.49
C LEU A 6 20.14 17.61 11.47
N ALA A 7 21.47 17.69 11.39
CA ALA A 7 22.31 16.50 11.38
C ALA A 7 22.15 15.69 12.68
N VAL A 8 22.19 16.37 13.85
CA VAL A 8 22.02 15.70 15.15
C VAL A 8 20.63 15.11 15.31
N ALA A 9 19.56 15.80 14.85
CA ALA A 9 18.20 15.31 14.91
C ALA A 9 17.99 14.07 14.02
N VAL A 10 18.55 14.07 12.80
CA VAL A 10 18.49 12.91 11.88
C VAL A 10 19.18 11.69 12.49
N GLU A 11 20.35 11.87 13.08
CA GLU A 11 21.07 10.78 13.75
C GLU A 11 20.29 10.25 14.95
N SER A 12 19.75 11.15 15.79
CA SER A 12 18.90 10.78 16.93
C SER A 12 17.66 10.00 16.50
N ALA A 13 17.00 10.43 15.42
CA ALA A 13 15.82 9.75 14.90
C ALA A 13 16.14 8.34 14.37
N ARG A 14 17.30 8.17 13.70
CA ARG A 14 17.73 6.84 13.21
C ARG A 14 18.08 5.89 14.36
N GLU A 15 18.76 6.34 15.38
CA GLU A 15 19.08 5.50 16.55
C GLU A 15 17.82 5.11 17.32
N ALA A 16 16.92 6.06 17.57
CA ALA A 16 15.65 5.79 18.22
C ALA A 16 14.79 4.82 17.39
N GLY A 17 14.70 5.05 16.06
CA GLY A 17 13.97 4.16 15.16
C GLY A 17 14.53 2.73 15.12
N ALA A 18 15.86 2.57 15.16
CA ALA A 18 16.47 1.24 15.22
C ALA A 18 16.13 0.51 16.54
N HIS A 19 16.11 1.24 17.66
CA HIS A 19 15.69 0.69 18.96
C HIS A 19 14.21 0.26 18.94
N LEU A 20 13.33 1.13 18.44
CA LEU A 20 11.90 0.87 18.33
C LEU A 20 11.61 -0.30 17.37
N LEU A 21 12.32 -0.39 16.24
CA LEU A 21 12.17 -1.47 15.28
C LEU A 21 12.54 -2.83 15.89
N ALA A 22 13.61 -2.88 16.67
CA ALA A 22 14.02 -4.09 17.38
C ALA A 22 12.96 -4.55 18.41
N ASP A 23 12.32 -3.61 19.11
CA ASP A 23 11.22 -3.92 20.04
C ASP A 23 9.93 -4.31 19.30
N PHE A 24 9.63 -3.67 18.15
CA PHE A 24 8.48 -3.98 17.30
C PHE A 24 8.47 -5.44 16.84
N HIS A 25 9.63 -5.97 16.45
CA HIS A 25 9.81 -7.34 16.00
C HIS A 25 10.20 -8.34 17.10
N ARG A 26 10.10 -7.96 18.35
CA ARG A 26 10.41 -8.83 19.47
C ARG A 26 9.48 -10.06 19.48
N SER A 27 10.01 -11.23 19.81
CA SER A 27 9.29 -12.53 19.81
C SER A 27 8.01 -12.54 20.66
N GLY A 28 7.93 -11.72 21.72
CA GLY A 28 6.72 -11.51 22.52
C GLY A 28 5.86 -10.32 22.11
N GLY A 29 6.18 -9.65 21.00
CA GLY A 29 5.61 -8.37 20.58
C GLY A 29 6.27 -7.18 21.27
N ALA A 30 5.94 -5.98 20.82
CA ALA A 30 6.37 -4.73 21.41
C ALA A 30 5.94 -4.67 22.89
N ARG A 31 6.86 -4.19 23.75
CA ARG A 31 6.63 -4.12 25.20
C ARG A 31 5.74 -2.94 25.56
N GLY A 32 4.74 -3.18 26.40
CA GLY A 32 3.84 -2.13 26.88
C GLY A 32 2.38 -2.57 26.88
N GLY A 33 1.48 -1.59 26.98
CA GLY A 33 0.05 -1.83 26.95
C GLY A 33 -0.78 -0.54 26.94
N GLY A 34 -1.98 -0.62 26.40
CA GLY A 34 -2.86 0.54 26.24
C GLY A 34 -2.34 1.51 25.18
N ASP A 35 -1.80 2.64 25.60
CA ASP A 35 -1.23 3.70 24.77
C ASP A 35 0.23 4.04 25.14
N LYS A 36 0.91 3.13 25.86
CA LYS A 36 2.29 3.31 26.31
C LYS A 36 3.15 2.10 25.95
N ALA A 37 4.26 2.32 25.26
CA ALA A 37 5.28 1.33 25.03
C ALA A 37 6.51 1.62 25.91
N ASP A 38 7.11 0.58 26.46
CA ASP A 38 8.33 0.73 27.30
C ASP A 38 9.48 1.30 26.48
N ALA A 39 9.55 0.92 25.19
CA ALA A 39 10.55 1.38 24.25
C ALA A 39 10.49 2.90 23.97
N ASP A 40 9.31 3.53 24.13
CA ASP A 40 9.13 4.98 23.89
C ASP A 40 9.99 5.79 24.88
N THR A 41 9.91 5.48 26.17
CA THR A 41 10.70 6.15 27.20
C THR A 41 12.20 5.90 27.02
N GLU A 42 12.61 4.69 26.61
CA GLU A 42 14.02 4.35 26.35
C GLU A 42 14.55 5.15 25.15
N ALA A 43 13.79 5.20 24.06
CA ALA A 43 14.12 5.95 22.84
C ALA A 43 14.21 7.46 23.11
N GLU A 44 13.22 8.03 23.83
CA GLU A 44 13.22 9.48 24.12
C GLU A 44 14.40 9.90 25.01
N ARG A 45 14.79 9.08 26.00
CA ARG A 45 16.00 9.35 26.80
C ARG A 45 17.25 9.45 25.94
N GLY A 46 17.41 8.57 24.93
CA GLY A 46 18.49 8.61 23.97
C GLY A 46 18.48 9.89 23.12
N ILE A 47 17.31 10.23 22.55
CA ILE A 47 17.11 11.46 21.78
C ILE A 47 17.46 12.69 22.62
N ARG A 48 16.87 12.80 23.83
CA ARG A 48 17.09 13.92 24.74
C ARG A 48 18.56 14.10 25.10
N ALA A 49 19.22 13.00 25.48
CA ALA A 49 20.64 13.05 25.86
C ALA A 49 21.50 13.62 24.72
N ARG A 50 21.29 13.18 23.49
CA ARG A 50 22.06 13.64 22.32
C ARG A 50 21.75 15.09 21.95
N LEU A 51 20.46 15.46 21.89
CA LEU A 51 20.05 16.83 21.54
C LEU A 51 20.55 17.84 22.57
N MET A 52 20.39 17.54 23.86
CA MET A 52 20.78 18.46 24.93
C MET A 52 22.30 18.54 25.14
N ALA A 53 23.04 17.47 24.84
CA ALA A 53 24.51 17.53 24.81
C ALA A 53 25.03 18.42 23.67
N ALA A 54 24.39 18.39 22.52
CA ALA A 54 24.77 19.21 21.36
C ALA A 54 24.32 20.68 21.50
N PHE A 55 23.16 20.91 22.16
CA PHE A 55 22.53 22.24 22.31
C PHE A 55 22.05 22.46 23.76
N PRO A 56 22.96 22.64 24.72
CA PRO A 56 22.62 22.66 26.16
C PRO A 56 21.80 23.89 26.59
N ARG A 57 21.74 24.94 25.77
CA ARG A 57 20.95 26.16 26.02
C ARG A 57 19.51 26.08 25.53
N PHE A 58 19.22 25.13 24.63
CA PHE A 58 17.90 24.99 24.06
C PHE A 58 16.90 24.43 25.09
N GLY A 59 15.61 24.74 24.89
CA GLY A 59 14.54 24.05 25.59
C GLY A 59 14.31 22.65 25.05
N TYR A 60 13.60 21.85 25.81
CA TYR A 60 13.16 20.51 25.42
C TYR A 60 11.76 20.24 25.95
N ARG A 61 10.91 19.68 25.09
CA ARG A 61 9.57 19.19 25.43
C ARG A 61 9.37 17.83 24.77
N GLY A 62 9.32 16.79 25.55
CA GLY A 62 9.07 15.44 25.08
C GLY A 62 7.82 14.86 25.69
N GLU A 63 7.27 13.84 25.05
CA GLU A 63 6.08 13.12 25.49
C GLU A 63 6.35 12.39 26.82
N GLU A 64 7.45 11.63 26.88
CA GLU A 64 7.75 10.70 27.96
C GLU A 64 8.63 11.33 29.07
N THR A 65 9.57 12.20 28.72
CA THR A 65 10.55 12.76 29.65
C THR A 65 10.25 14.18 30.12
N GLY A 66 9.11 14.74 29.65
CA GLY A 66 8.61 16.03 30.11
C GLY A 66 9.34 17.24 29.55
N VAL A 67 9.29 18.36 30.30
CA VAL A 67 9.73 19.68 29.84
C VAL A 67 11.02 20.10 30.56
N GLN A 68 11.97 20.66 29.79
CA GLN A 68 13.11 21.41 30.29
C GLN A 68 13.11 22.80 29.64
N VAL A 69 12.99 23.83 30.46
CA VAL A 69 13.03 25.22 29.97
C VAL A 69 14.43 25.57 29.54
N GLY A 70 14.60 26.10 28.33
CA GLY A 70 15.87 26.61 27.79
C GLY A 70 16.17 28.02 28.27
N GLU A 71 17.30 28.57 27.82
CA GLU A 71 17.62 29.97 28.06
C GLU A 71 16.66 30.91 27.31
N PRO A 72 16.40 32.11 27.84
CA PRO A 72 15.50 33.05 27.14
C PRO A 72 15.96 33.38 25.72
N GLY A 73 15.02 33.22 24.75
CA GLY A 73 15.27 33.46 23.33
C GLY A 73 15.88 32.28 22.55
N GLU A 74 16.24 31.21 23.24
CA GLU A 74 16.72 30.00 22.57
C GLU A 74 15.57 29.14 22.04
N PRO A 75 15.82 28.34 20.98
CA PRO A 75 14.83 27.39 20.43
C PRO A 75 14.46 26.28 21.42
N ILE A 76 13.32 25.62 21.16
CA ILE A 76 12.87 24.48 21.95
C ILE A 76 12.64 23.25 21.05
N TRP A 77 13.19 22.10 21.45
CA TRP A 77 12.94 20.82 20.85
C TRP A 77 11.54 20.30 21.24
N LEU A 78 10.80 19.80 20.25
CA LEU A 78 9.56 19.03 20.42
C LEU A 78 9.82 17.61 19.99
N VAL A 79 9.61 16.64 20.87
CA VAL A 79 9.98 15.24 20.59
C VAL A 79 8.84 14.30 20.98
N ASP A 80 8.41 13.50 20.02
CA ASP A 80 7.67 12.28 20.23
C ASP A 80 8.53 11.12 19.73
N PRO A 81 8.92 10.20 20.61
CA PRO A 81 9.76 9.07 20.22
C PRO A 81 9.03 8.08 19.30
N ASN A 82 7.69 7.99 19.37
CA ASN A 82 6.91 6.97 18.67
C ASN A 82 5.46 7.41 18.46
N ASP A 83 5.24 8.51 17.72
CA ASP A 83 3.88 8.92 17.35
C ASP A 83 3.14 7.77 16.65
N GLY A 84 2.02 7.33 17.24
CA GLY A 84 1.27 6.17 16.83
C GLY A 84 1.47 4.91 17.67
N THR A 85 1.85 5.03 18.94
CA THR A 85 2.14 3.94 19.88
C THR A 85 1.08 2.84 19.91
N ARG A 86 -0.21 3.15 19.80
CA ARG A 86 -1.27 2.13 19.79
C ARG A 86 -1.20 1.19 18.60
N ASP A 87 -0.90 1.74 17.42
CA ASP A 87 -0.74 0.94 16.21
C ASP A 87 0.55 0.13 16.26
N TYR A 88 1.63 0.71 16.78
CA TYR A 88 2.89 0.03 17.07
C TYR A 88 2.68 -1.20 17.97
N LEU A 89 2.03 -1.03 19.13
CA LEU A 89 1.70 -2.13 20.04
C LEU A 89 0.76 -3.17 19.42
N ALA A 90 -0.04 -2.78 18.44
CA ALA A 90 -0.94 -3.67 17.72
C ALA A 90 -0.26 -4.42 16.55
N GLY A 91 1.04 -4.25 16.33
CA GLY A 91 1.77 -4.86 15.22
C GLY A 91 1.45 -4.21 13.86
N ARG A 92 1.10 -2.92 13.83
CA ARG A 92 0.84 -2.16 12.61
C ARG A 92 2.01 -1.25 12.29
N ARG A 93 2.37 -1.22 11.03
CA ARG A 93 3.38 -0.31 10.50
C ARG A 93 2.84 1.12 10.43
N GLY A 94 3.73 2.11 10.51
CA GLY A 94 3.40 3.51 10.23
C GLY A 94 3.47 4.46 11.42
N SER A 95 3.89 4.00 12.62
CA SER A 95 4.34 4.90 13.68
C SER A 95 5.68 5.54 13.33
N ALA A 96 6.01 6.68 13.94
CA ALA A 96 7.19 7.45 13.56
C ALA A 96 7.82 8.19 14.74
N VAL A 97 9.16 8.31 14.70
CA VAL A 97 9.91 9.28 15.50
C VAL A 97 9.65 10.68 14.95
N SER A 98 9.26 11.62 15.79
CA SER A 98 9.00 13.03 15.47
C SER A 98 9.95 13.93 16.27
N ILE A 99 10.83 14.70 15.60
CA ILE A 99 11.73 15.66 16.22
C ILE A 99 11.58 17.01 15.53
N GLY A 100 10.95 17.96 16.21
CA GLY A 100 10.78 19.33 15.75
C GLY A 100 11.65 20.32 16.53
N LEU A 101 11.99 21.44 15.93
CA LEU A 101 12.61 22.59 16.60
C LEU A 101 11.76 23.83 16.36
N VAL A 102 11.34 24.45 17.44
CA VAL A 102 10.52 25.69 17.41
C VAL A 102 11.39 26.88 17.86
N GLN A 103 11.37 27.94 17.08
CA GLN A 103 11.99 29.22 17.41
C GLN A 103 10.96 30.34 17.21
N ASP A 104 10.83 31.22 18.20
CA ASP A 104 9.89 32.37 18.18
C ASP A 104 8.45 31.95 17.84
N GLY A 105 8.00 30.82 18.41
CA GLY A 105 6.64 30.29 18.22
C GLY A 105 6.38 29.65 16.86
N ARG A 106 7.41 29.37 16.07
CA ARG A 106 7.35 28.84 14.71
C ARG A 106 8.30 27.65 14.54
N PRO A 107 7.86 26.51 13.96
CA PRO A 107 8.78 25.40 13.68
C PRO A 107 9.73 25.76 12.55
N VAL A 108 11.03 25.57 12.79
CA VAL A 108 12.14 25.87 11.87
C VAL A 108 12.94 24.64 11.43
N LEU A 109 12.66 23.48 12.04
CA LEU A 109 13.25 22.20 11.68
C LEU A 109 12.27 21.09 11.99
N GLY A 110 12.22 20.09 11.11
CA GLY A 110 11.47 18.85 11.30
C GLY A 110 12.22 17.64 10.78
N VAL A 111 12.27 16.60 11.60
CA VAL A 111 12.70 15.26 11.23
C VAL A 111 11.59 14.29 11.61
N VAL A 112 11.11 13.51 10.65
CA VAL A 112 10.12 12.44 10.85
C VAL A 112 10.69 11.16 10.28
N PHE A 113 10.74 10.11 11.08
CA PHE A 113 11.25 8.81 10.67
C PHE A 113 10.24 7.70 10.97
N ALA A 114 9.50 7.29 9.95
CA ALA A 114 8.62 6.12 10.01
C ALA A 114 9.46 4.85 9.88
N PHE A 115 10.05 4.40 10.99
CA PHE A 115 11.12 3.41 11.05
C PHE A 115 10.74 2.00 10.56
N ALA A 116 9.45 1.68 10.55
CA ALA A 116 8.91 0.39 10.11
C ALA A 116 7.94 0.54 8.91
N TYR A 117 8.03 1.64 8.14
CA TYR A 117 7.10 1.88 7.02
C TYR A 117 7.86 2.37 5.77
N PRO A 118 7.52 1.86 4.58
CA PRO A 118 6.56 0.77 4.26
C PRO A 118 7.12 -0.62 4.58
N ASP A 119 8.39 -0.70 4.92
CA ASP A 119 9.17 -1.85 5.38
C ASP A 119 10.21 -1.41 6.43
N ASP A 120 11.08 -2.32 6.84
CA ASP A 120 12.08 -2.10 7.89
C ASP A 120 13.27 -1.23 7.47
N ALA A 121 13.36 -0.81 6.20
CA ALA A 121 14.29 0.25 5.79
C ALA A 121 13.83 1.63 6.27
N GLY A 122 12.53 1.77 6.50
CA GLY A 122 11.88 2.98 6.99
C GLY A 122 11.82 4.12 5.97
N ASP A 123 11.12 5.19 6.34
CA ASP A 123 10.92 6.38 5.52
C ASP A 123 11.26 7.64 6.33
N LEU A 124 12.36 8.31 5.98
CA LEU A 124 12.91 9.44 6.73
C LEU A 124 12.76 10.74 5.95
N PHE A 125 12.08 11.69 6.56
CA PHE A 125 11.89 13.05 6.07
C PHE A 125 12.66 14.03 6.95
N ALA A 126 13.38 14.98 6.34
CA ALA A 126 14.20 15.92 7.09
C ALA A 126 14.31 17.28 6.38
N TRP A 127 14.13 18.35 7.14
CA TRP A 127 14.30 19.71 6.68
C TRP A 127 14.63 20.66 7.82
N ALA A 128 15.39 21.72 7.51
CA ALA A 128 15.53 22.89 8.37
C ALA A 128 15.61 24.16 7.52
N GLU A 129 15.15 25.27 8.08
CA GLU A 129 15.13 26.56 7.40
C GLU A 129 16.56 26.99 6.98
N GLY A 130 16.70 27.38 5.70
CA GLY A 130 17.98 27.81 5.14
C GLY A 130 18.97 26.69 4.80
N THR A 131 18.61 25.40 4.97
CA THR A 131 19.51 24.26 4.66
C THR A 131 19.23 23.61 3.29
N GLY A 132 18.34 24.18 2.50
CA GLY A 132 17.95 23.67 1.18
C GLY A 132 16.56 23.02 1.17
N PRO A 133 16.25 22.21 0.16
CA PRO A 133 14.93 21.59 0.01
C PRO A 133 14.69 20.48 1.05
N LEU A 134 13.41 20.18 1.31
CA LEU A 134 12.99 18.97 2.01
C LEU A 134 13.68 17.74 1.39
N ARG A 135 14.13 16.81 2.23
CA ARG A 135 14.72 15.55 1.80
C ARG A 135 13.91 14.37 2.33
N ARG A 136 13.69 13.38 1.45
CA ARG A 136 13.18 12.06 1.81
C ARG A 136 14.23 11.01 1.54
N ASN A 137 14.63 10.26 2.53
CA ASN A 137 15.70 9.25 2.44
C ASN A 137 16.99 9.83 1.83
N GLY A 138 17.34 11.07 2.21
CA GLY A 138 18.50 11.80 1.70
C GLY A 138 18.35 12.44 0.32
N ARG A 139 17.30 12.14 -0.42
CA ARG A 139 17.04 12.71 -1.76
C ARG A 139 16.17 13.96 -1.65
N PRO A 140 16.43 15.01 -2.44
CA PRO A 140 15.60 16.21 -2.44
C PRO A 140 14.21 15.89 -2.96
N VAL A 141 13.19 16.43 -2.29
CA VAL A 141 11.78 16.37 -2.71
C VAL A 141 11.45 17.67 -3.44
N GLN A 142 10.86 17.53 -4.62
CA GLN A 142 10.28 18.64 -5.37
C GLN A 142 8.78 18.38 -5.51
N THR A 143 7.97 19.20 -4.86
CA THR A 143 6.51 19.06 -4.90
C THR A 143 5.84 20.43 -4.95
N GLN A 144 4.63 20.42 -5.46
CA GLN A 144 3.69 21.52 -5.37
C GLN A 144 2.41 20.96 -4.72
N LEU A 145 2.04 21.51 -3.56
CA LEU A 145 0.84 21.10 -2.86
C LEU A 145 -0.41 21.50 -3.67
N THR A 146 -1.40 20.62 -3.74
CA THR A 146 -2.67 20.95 -4.38
C THR A 146 -3.41 22.04 -3.61
N THR A 147 -4.00 23.00 -4.32
CA THR A 147 -4.79 24.10 -3.73
C THR A 147 -6.29 23.82 -3.74
N ARG A 148 -6.71 22.71 -4.38
CA ARG A 148 -8.10 22.27 -4.46
C ARG A 148 -8.16 20.75 -4.38
N LEU A 149 -9.14 20.25 -3.60
CA LEU A 149 -9.39 18.80 -3.53
C LEU A 149 -10.12 18.30 -4.78
N GLU A 150 -9.63 17.19 -5.32
CA GLU A 150 -10.21 16.47 -6.45
C GLU A 150 -10.46 14.99 -6.07
N ALA A 151 -11.22 14.26 -6.90
CA ALA A 151 -11.52 12.84 -6.65
C ALA A 151 -10.29 11.91 -6.64
N SER A 152 -9.21 12.33 -7.30
CA SER A 152 -7.92 11.65 -7.31
C SER A 152 -7.00 12.00 -6.14
N ASP A 153 -7.42 12.88 -5.24
CA ASP A 153 -6.65 13.26 -4.07
C ASP A 153 -6.96 12.37 -2.86
N VAL A 154 -6.02 12.36 -1.91
CA VAL A 154 -6.14 11.60 -0.66
C VAL A 154 -5.94 12.51 0.53
N VAL A 155 -6.84 12.43 1.50
CA VAL A 155 -6.70 13.02 2.83
C VAL A 155 -6.27 11.91 3.79
N LEU A 156 -5.14 12.08 4.46
CA LEU A 156 -4.63 11.12 5.43
C LEU A 156 -5.28 11.36 6.81
N VAL A 157 -5.84 10.30 7.40
CA VAL A 157 -6.44 10.33 8.74
C VAL A 157 -5.77 9.29 9.64
N SER A 158 -6.05 9.31 10.95
CA SER A 158 -5.53 8.29 11.86
C SER A 158 -6.12 6.91 11.55
N SER A 159 -5.49 5.84 12.03
CA SER A 159 -5.96 4.46 11.90
C SER A 159 -7.39 4.25 12.44
N LYS A 160 -7.87 5.13 13.33
CA LYS A 160 -9.27 5.16 13.75
C LYS A 160 -10.25 5.55 12.63
N GLY A 161 -9.76 6.09 11.52
CA GLY A 161 -10.58 6.37 10.33
C GLY A 161 -11.29 5.13 9.79
N ASP A 162 -10.68 3.96 9.93
CA ASP A 162 -11.27 2.69 9.50
C ASP A 162 -12.50 2.26 10.32
N LEU A 163 -12.78 2.92 11.44
CA LEU A 163 -13.99 2.67 12.25
C LEU A 163 -15.25 3.32 11.67
N ASP A 164 -15.09 4.35 10.84
CA ASP A 164 -16.19 5.04 10.17
C ASP A 164 -15.78 5.44 8.74
N PRO A 165 -15.71 4.46 7.82
CA PRO A 165 -15.34 4.75 6.43
C PRO A 165 -16.30 5.71 5.72
N GLU A 166 -17.60 5.58 5.95
CA GLU A 166 -18.62 6.43 5.33
C GLU A 166 -18.52 7.88 5.78
N GLY A 167 -18.35 8.11 7.09
CA GLY A 167 -18.16 9.45 7.65
C GLY A 167 -16.88 10.12 7.14
N ASN A 168 -15.77 9.39 7.13
CA ASN A 168 -14.49 9.92 6.65
C ASN A 168 -14.51 10.22 5.15
N LEU A 169 -15.12 9.39 4.31
CA LEU A 169 -15.31 9.68 2.89
C LEU A 169 -16.17 10.93 2.69
N ARG A 170 -17.28 11.07 3.43
CA ARG A 170 -18.13 12.27 3.38
C ARG A 170 -17.35 13.54 3.72
N HIS A 171 -16.50 13.47 4.75
CA HIS A 171 -15.68 14.61 5.19
C HIS A 171 -14.45 14.85 4.31
N ALA A 172 -13.93 13.86 3.61
CA ALA A 172 -12.85 14.01 2.65
C ALA A 172 -13.33 14.49 1.27
N THR A 173 -14.62 14.29 0.91
CA THR A 173 -15.19 14.61 -0.42
C THR A 173 -14.74 15.98 -0.97
N PRO A 174 -14.38 16.11 -2.27
CA PRO A 174 -14.40 15.09 -3.33
C PRO A 174 -13.24 14.10 -3.25
N ALA A 175 -12.23 14.37 -2.41
CA ALA A 175 -11.09 13.49 -2.20
C ALA A 175 -11.51 12.20 -1.47
N ARG A 176 -10.59 11.25 -1.43
CA ARG A 176 -10.69 10.01 -0.66
C ARG A 176 -9.95 10.16 0.66
N TYR A 177 -10.10 9.19 1.55
CA TYR A 177 -9.24 9.12 2.72
C TYR A 177 -8.38 7.86 2.70
N ARG A 178 -7.27 7.91 3.43
CA ARG A 178 -6.44 6.76 3.76
C ARG A 178 -6.04 6.85 5.23
N SER A 179 -6.09 5.71 5.92
CA SER A 179 -5.66 5.60 7.30
C SER A 179 -4.16 5.36 7.41
N LEU A 180 -3.49 6.14 8.29
CA LEU A 180 -2.08 5.98 8.61
C LEU A 180 -1.85 6.41 10.08
N ALA A 181 -1.07 5.63 10.84
CA ALA A 181 -0.97 5.74 12.29
C ALA A 181 -0.56 7.14 12.79
N SER A 182 0.66 7.56 12.48
CA SER A 182 1.34 8.75 12.96
C SER A 182 0.84 10.03 12.28
N ILE A 183 0.52 11.10 13.05
CA ILE A 183 0.24 12.42 12.44
C ILE A 183 1.52 13.05 11.90
N ALA A 184 2.68 12.88 12.57
CA ALA A 184 3.95 13.34 12.04
C ALA A 184 4.23 12.74 10.66
N HIS A 185 4.05 11.43 10.51
CA HIS A 185 4.24 10.73 9.24
C HIS A 185 3.23 11.19 8.17
N ARG A 186 1.94 11.34 8.52
CA ARG A 186 0.93 11.86 7.59
C ARG A 186 1.30 13.24 7.05
N LEU A 187 1.75 14.16 7.91
CA LEU A 187 2.20 15.49 7.50
C LEU A 187 3.46 15.43 6.62
N ALA A 188 4.39 14.52 6.91
CA ALA A 188 5.57 14.30 6.10
C ALA A 188 5.24 13.78 4.69
N VAL A 189 4.27 12.86 4.57
CA VAL A 189 3.75 12.35 3.27
C VAL A 189 3.08 13.48 2.47
N VAL A 190 2.31 14.36 3.14
CA VAL A 190 1.74 15.56 2.51
C VAL A 190 2.84 16.49 2.01
N ALA A 191 3.85 16.76 2.85
CA ALA A 191 4.99 17.59 2.47
C ALA A 191 5.77 17.03 1.27
N ALA A 192 5.75 15.72 1.06
CA ALA A 192 6.32 15.06 -0.10
C ALA A 192 5.41 15.07 -1.34
N GLY A 193 4.15 15.56 -1.24
CA GLY A 193 3.21 15.63 -2.35
C GLY A 193 2.50 14.32 -2.69
N GLU A 194 2.56 13.32 -1.81
CA GLU A 194 1.88 12.02 -2.02
C GLU A 194 0.44 11.99 -1.46
N ALA A 195 0.03 13.04 -0.75
CA ALA A 195 -1.33 13.25 -0.29
C ALA A 195 -1.67 14.76 -0.29
N ALA A 196 -2.95 15.08 -0.47
CA ALA A 196 -3.42 16.46 -0.50
C ALA A 196 -3.42 17.12 0.89
N ALA A 197 -3.75 16.36 1.91
CA ALA A 197 -3.81 16.83 3.29
C ALA A 197 -3.67 15.70 4.31
N ALA A 198 -3.39 16.10 5.56
CA ALA A 198 -3.44 15.24 6.73
C ALA A 198 -4.34 15.85 7.80
N ALA A 199 -5.14 15.00 8.47
CA ALA A 199 -6.03 15.41 9.54
C ALA A 199 -5.75 14.62 10.82
N SER A 200 -5.60 15.31 11.95
CA SER A 200 -5.65 14.73 13.29
C SER A 200 -6.86 15.28 14.03
N LEU A 201 -7.72 14.39 14.49
CA LEU A 201 -9.04 14.71 15.04
C LEU A 201 -9.14 14.50 16.55
N PHE A 202 -8.10 13.95 17.17
CA PHE A 202 -8.12 13.47 18.56
C PHE A 202 -7.13 14.22 19.44
N ALA A 203 -7.25 15.55 19.52
CA ALA A 203 -6.47 16.42 20.40
C ALA A 203 -4.96 16.09 20.41
N PRO A 204 -4.28 16.21 19.26
CA PRO A 204 -2.85 15.93 19.20
C PRO A 204 -2.05 16.92 20.03
N CYS A 205 -0.95 16.48 20.61
CA CYS A 205 0.00 17.32 21.32
C CYS A 205 0.98 18.02 20.36
N ALA A 206 1.66 19.06 20.87
CA ALA A 206 2.62 19.82 20.05
C ALA A 206 3.78 18.97 19.51
N TRP A 207 4.22 17.96 20.27
CA TRP A 207 5.30 17.06 19.84
C TRP A 207 4.89 16.08 18.75
N ASP A 208 3.58 15.71 18.65
CA ASP A 208 3.08 14.82 17.59
C ASP A 208 3.21 15.46 16.20
N TYR A 209 2.91 16.75 16.07
CA TYR A 209 2.84 17.42 14.76
C TYR A 209 3.89 18.52 14.51
N GLY A 210 4.67 18.92 15.52
CA GLY A 210 5.62 20.04 15.37
C GLY A 210 6.69 19.80 14.30
N ALA A 211 7.22 18.58 14.21
CA ALA A 211 8.12 18.20 13.13
C ALA A 211 7.42 18.21 11.77
N GLY A 212 6.22 17.62 11.69
CA GLY A 212 5.40 17.58 10.49
C GLY A 212 5.00 18.98 9.99
N ASP A 213 4.68 19.92 10.90
CA ASP A 213 4.38 21.32 10.54
C ASP A 213 5.60 22.00 9.88
N ALA A 214 6.82 21.76 10.38
CA ALA A 214 8.03 22.25 9.73
C ALA A 214 8.18 21.72 8.30
N LEU A 215 7.91 20.41 8.09
CA LEU A 215 8.02 19.79 6.77
C LEU A 215 6.95 20.32 5.80
N VAL A 216 5.70 20.48 6.25
CA VAL A 216 4.63 21.04 5.41
C VAL A 216 4.94 22.48 5.01
N ARG A 217 5.49 23.30 5.93
CA ARG A 217 5.97 24.66 5.63
C ARG A 217 7.11 24.67 4.61
N ALA A 218 8.04 23.70 4.68
CA ALA A 218 9.09 23.55 3.67
C ALA A 218 8.56 23.40 2.25
N SER A 219 7.35 22.85 2.10
CA SER A 219 6.66 22.64 0.82
C SER A 219 5.64 23.74 0.50
N GLY A 220 5.65 24.86 1.25
CA GLY A 220 4.76 26.01 1.03
C GLY A 220 3.36 25.87 1.62
N GLY A 221 3.12 24.87 2.46
CA GLY A 221 1.84 24.66 3.14
C GLY A 221 1.81 25.18 4.58
N CYS A 222 0.80 24.77 5.32
CA CYS A 222 0.61 25.10 6.74
C CYS A 222 -0.16 24.01 7.48
N VAL A 223 -0.12 24.06 8.81
CA VAL A 223 -1.00 23.31 9.69
C VAL A 223 -1.95 24.26 10.39
N LEU A 224 -3.26 24.01 10.30
CA LEU A 224 -4.32 24.82 10.90
C LEU A 224 -4.97 24.07 12.07
N ASP A 225 -5.43 24.84 13.07
CA ASP A 225 -6.25 24.34 14.16
C ASP A 225 -7.74 24.17 13.75
N GLU A 226 -8.59 23.71 14.68
CA GLU A 226 -10.03 23.53 14.47
C GLU A 226 -10.80 24.81 14.16
N SER A 227 -10.19 25.97 14.36
CA SER A 227 -10.77 27.30 14.04
C SER A 227 -10.26 27.84 12.71
N GLY A 228 -9.42 27.07 11.99
CA GLY A 228 -8.82 27.47 10.72
C GLY A 228 -7.67 28.48 10.87
N ARG A 229 -7.08 28.60 12.06
CA ARG A 229 -5.92 29.46 12.31
C ARG A 229 -4.64 28.63 12.27
N PRO A 230 -3.51 29.22 11.80
CA PRO A 230 -2.23 28.55 11.90
C PRO A 230 -1.92 28.13 13.34
N VAL A 231 -1.46 26.90 13.50
CA VAL A 231 -0.98 26.41 14.79
C VAL A 231 0.16 27.29 15.28
N ALA A 232 0.11 27.66 16.56
CA ALA A 232 1.11 28.48 17.24
C ALA A 232 1.62 27.76 18.48
N TYR A 233 2.91 27.93 18.74
CA TYR A 233 3.61 27.33 19.87
C TYR A 233 3.98 28.42 20.88
N ASP A 234 3.73 28.17 22.15
CA ASP A 234 4.13 29.10 23.20
C ASP A 234 5.65 28.96 23.52
N ARG A 235 6.12 29.72 24.51
CA ARG A 235 7.54 29.71 24.93
C ARG A 235 7.98 28.39 25.55
N THR A 236 7.07 27.52 25.91
CA THR A 236 7.34 26.16 26.43
C THR A 236 7.20 25.09 25.34
N GLY A 237 6.98 25.50 24.09
CA GLY A 237 6.73 24.61 22.96
C GLY A 237 5.32 23.99 22.99
N ASP A 238 4.42 24.47 23.85
CA ASP A 238 3.05 23.96 23.90
C ASP A 238 2.16 24.57 22.83
N SER A 239 1.13 23.84 22.43
CA SER A 239 0.10 24.29 21.51
C SER A 239 -1.28 23.84 22.00
N ARG A 240 -2.29 24.66 21.72
CA ARG A 240 -3.67 24.42 22.16
C ARG A 240 -4.59 23.87 21.09
N ALA A 241 -4.05 23.44 19.96
CA ALA A 241 -4.84 22.87 18.89
C ALA A 241 -5.51 21.56 19.35
N ARG A 242 -6.83 21.46 19.16
CA ARG A 242 -7.60 20.23 19.43
C ARG A 242 -7.69 19.34 18.20
N ARG A 243 -7.46 19.92 17.02
CA ARG A 243 -7.38 19.25 15.74
C ARG A 243 -6.23 19.88 14.96
N ALA A 244 -5.60 19.11 14.09
CA ALA A 244 -4.55 19.62 13.22
C ALA A 244 -4.86 19.21 11.77
N MET A 245 -4.94 20.20 10.87
CA MET A 245 -5.20 20.01 9.45
C MET A 245 -4.01 20.56 8.66
N GLY A 246 -3.22 19.66 8.07
CA GLY A 246 -2.02 20.03 7.31
C GLY A 246 -2.22 19.85 5.80
N GLY A 247 -1.70 20.82 5.02
CA GLY A 247 -1.79 20.85 3.56
C GLY A 247 -1.45 22.22 3.00
N SER A 248 -1.87 22.53 1.76
CA SER A 248 -1.89 23.93 1.31
C SER A 248 -2.83 24.75 2.21
N ALA A 249 -2.66 26.06 2.23
CA ALA A 249 -3.51 26.93 3.04
C ALA A 249 -5.01 26.79 2.68
N GLU A 250 -5.30 26.66 1.40
CA GLU A 250 -6.66 26.53 0.86
C GLU A 250 -7.29 25.20 1.27
N VAL A 251 -6.57 24.07 1.09
CA VAL A 251 -7.09 22.75 1.42
C VAL A 251 -7.23 22.57 2.93
N ALA A 252 -6.25 23.00 3.72
CA ALA A 252 -6.31 22.94 5.16
C ALA A 252 -7.48 23.77 5.73
N ALA A 253 -7.73 24.97 5.17
CA ALA A 253 -8.86 25.81 5.56
C ALA A 253 -10.22 25.16 5.26
N VAL A 254 -10.37 24.54 4.08
CA VAL A 254 -11.59 23.79 3.72
C VAL A 254 -11.82 22.64 4.70
N LEU A 255 -10.80 21.85 5.02
CA LEU A 255 -10.93 20.71 5.90
C LEU A 255 -11.18 21.09 7.36
N SER A 256 -10.59 22.19 7.85
CA SER A 256 -10.77 22.65 9.24
C SER A 256 -12.23 23.06 9.55
N GLN A 257 -13.00 23.48 8.54
CA GLN A 257 -14.39 23.88 8.68
C GLN A 257 -15.39 22.72 8.57
N ARG A 258 -14.94 21.52 8.23
CA ARG A 258 -15.82 20.36 8.11
C ARG A 258 -16.19 19.80 9.48
N PRO A 259 -17.44 19.31 9.65
CA PRO A 259 -17.91 18.75 10.91
C PRO A 259 -17.40 17.31 11.07
N TRP A 260 -16.09 17.14 11.23
CA TRP A 260 -15.50 15.83 11.46
C TRP A 260 -16.09 15.20 12.73
N ASP A 261 -16.81 14.10 12.56
CA ASP A 261 -17.30 13.31 13.67
C ASP A 261 -16.20 12.42 14.21
N VAL A 262 -16.08 12.40 15.54
CA VAL A 262 -15.10 11.57 16.23
C VAL A 262 -15.83 10.34 16.75
N HIS A 263 -15.80 9.24 16.01
CA HIS A 263 -16.41 8.02 16.48
C HIS A 263 -15.53 7.32 17.52
N SER A 264 -16.16 6.96 18.66
CA SER A 264 -15.55 6.20 19.76
C SER A 264 -15.81 4.70 19.64
N GLY A 265 -16.13 4.20 18.45
CA GLY A 265 -16.45 2.80 18.21
C GLY A 265 -15.31 1.87 18.62
N ALA A 266 -15.65 0.69 19.13
CA ALA A 266 -14.68 -0.38 19.29
C ALA A 266 -14.30 -0.91 17.91
N TRP A 267 -13.05 -1.25 17.73
CA TRP A 267 -12.56 -1.88 16.50
C TRP A 267 -13.32 -3.20 16.27
N GLY A 268 -13.98 -3.37 15.13
CA GLY A 268 -14.65 -4.61 14.75
C GLY A 268 -13.69 -5.78 14.50
N ALA A 269 -14.22 -6.96 14.31
CA ALA A 269 -13.45 -8.18 14.00
C ALA A 269 -12.82 -8.14 12.58
N GLU A 270 -13.41 -7.35 11.67
CA GLU A 270 -12.96 -7.21 10.29
C GLU A 270 -11.93 -6.08 10.18
N ARG A 271 -10.68 -6.39 10.52
CA ARG A 271 -9.59 -5.41 10.47
C ARG A 271 -8.63 -5.71 9.34
N PRO A 272 -7.96 -4.63 8.84
CA PRO A 272 -6.79 -4.81 7.99
C PRO A 272 -5.78 -5.79 8.57
N ALA A 273 -5.08 -6.51 7.71
CA ALA A 273 -4.01 -7.42 8.08
C ALA A 273 -2.93 -6.69 8.90
N ARG A 274 -2.32 -7.40 9.84
CA ARG A 274 -1.26 -6.89 10.72
C ARG A 274 -0.24 -7.96 11.04
N LEU A 275 0.96 -7.56 11.38
CA LEU A 275 2.00 -8.48 11.84
C LEU A 275 1.61 -9.10 13.19
N ARG A 276 1.96 -10.37 13.38
CA ARG A 276 1.91 -11.03 14.68
C ARG A 276 3.22 -10.77 15.44
N PRO A 277 3.20 -10.86 16.77
CA PRO A 277 4.41 -10.69 17.57
C PRO A 277 5.56 -11.58 17.09
N GLY A 278 6.73 -10.99 16.89
CA GLY A 278 7.94 -11.68 16.45
C GLY A 278 8.05 -11.96 14.96
N GLU A 279 7.07 -11.55 14.16
CA GLU A 279 7.14 -11.66 12.71
C GLU A 279 7.88 -10.48 12.09
N ALA A 280 8.80 -10.77 11.18
CA ALA A 280 9.51 -9.78 10.36
C ALA A 280 9.94 -10.41 9.04
N VAL A 281 9.77 -9.72 7.94
CA VAL A 281 10.37 -10.08 6.64
C VAL A 281 11.78 -9.49 6.61
N ALA A 282 12.80 -10.36 6.66
CA ALA A 282 14.20 -9.93 6.73
C ALA A 282 14.69 -9.21 5.45
N ASP A 283 14.11 -9.53 4.29
CA ASP A 283 14.48 -8.95 3.00
C ASP A 283 13.43 -7.91 2.55
N ALA A 284 13.73 -6.63 2.75
CA ALA A 284 12.88 -5.52 2.34
C ALA A 284 12.65 -5.48 0.82
N ALA A 285 13.60 -5.93 0.00
CA ALA A 285 13.43 -5.98 -1.45
C ALA A 285 12.45 -7.09 -1.86
N ARG A 286 12.49 -8.24 -1.18
CA ARG A 286 11.51 -9.32 -1.35
C ARG A 286 10.10 -8.85 -0.95
N LEU A 287 9.98 -8.15 0.17
CA LEU A 287 8.72 -7.56 0.60
C LEU A 287 8.19 -6.56 -0.43
N ALA A 288 9.05 -5.68 -0.96
CA ALA A 288 8.66 -4.72 -1.99
C ALA A 288 8.15 -5.42 -3.26
N ARG A 289 8.74 -6.55 -3.67
CA ARG A 289 8.30 -7.35 -4.82
C ARG A 289 6.94 -8.03 -4.56
N ALA A 290 6.75 -8.60 -3.39
CA ALA A 290 5.46 -9.21 -3.01
C ALA A 290 4.33 -8.18 -2.95
N GLN A 291 4.58 -7.01 -2.37
CA GLN A 291 3.64 -5.89 -2.37
C GLN A 291 3.39 -5.37 -3.79
N GLY A 292 4.43 -5.29 -4.62
CA GLY A 292 4.33 -4.93 -6.03
C GLY A 292 3.44 -5.89 -6.82
N CYS A 293 3.54 -7.19 -6.55
CA CYS A 293 2.72 -8.23 -7.17
C CYS A 293 1.22 -7.97 -6.96
N LEU A 294 0.78 -7.84 -5.72
CA LEU A 294 -0.65 -7.64 -5.42
C LEU A 294 -1.15 -6.24 -5.83
N LEU A 295 -0.35 -5.19 -5.63
CA LEU A 295 -0.68 -3.85 -6.10
C LEU A 295 -0.78 -3.78 -7.62
N GLY A 296 0.14 -4.44 -8.32
CA GLY A 296 0.15 -4.51 -9.78
C GLY A 296 -1.07 -5.23 -10.35
N GLN A 297 -1.50 -6.30 -9.70
CA GLN A 297 -2.74 -6.99 -10.04
C GLN A 297 -3.95 -6.05 -9.96
N ILE A 298 -4.16 -5.41 -8.82
CA ILE A 298 -5.31 -4.52 -8.61
C ILE A 298 -5.25 -3.30 -9.53
N ALA A 299 -4.04 -2.76 -9.79
CA ALA A 299 -3.89 -1.67 -10.75
C ALA A 299 -4.27 -2.10 -12.17
N GLY A 300 -3.83 -3.28 -12.60
CA GLY A 300 -4.15 -3.84 -13.92
C GLY A 300 -5.65 -4.08 -14.09
N ASP A 301 -6.26 -4.76 -13.13
CA ASP A 301 -7.70 -5.00 -13.04
C ASP A 301 -8.49 -3.68 -13.21
N ASN A 302 -8.26 -2.70 -12.35
CA ASN A 302 -9.02 -1.44 -12.38
C ASN A 302 -8.75 -0.59 -13.63
N LEU A 303 -7.51 -0.56 -14.16
CA LEU A 303 -7.21 0.12 -15.41
C LEU A 303 -7.90 -0.56 -16.60
N GLY A 304 -7.89 -1.89 -16.64
CA GLY A 304 -8.51 -2.66 -17.69
C GLY A 304 -10.03 -2.54 -17.70
N ALA A 305 -10.66 -2.50 -16.52
CA ALA A 305 -12.10 -2.33 -16.36
C ALA A 305 -12.65 -1.02 -16.93
N LEU A 306 -11.78 -0.01 -17.19
CA LEU A 306 -12.18 1.21 -17.88
C LEU A 306 -12.70 0.96 -19.31
N VAL A 307 -12.18 -0.07 -19.98
CA VAL A 307 -12.44 -0.34 -21.40
C VAL A 307 -12.71 -1.82 -21.72
N GLU A 308 -13.11 -2.60 -20.72
CA GLU A 308 -13.37 -4.02 -20.82
C GLU A 308 -14.35 -4.34 -21.97
N PHE A 309 -14.02 -5.38 -22.75
CA PHE A 309 -14.72 -5.86 -23.95
C PHE A 309 -14.77 -4.87 -25.14
N GLN A 310 -14.04 -3.77 -25.10
CA GLN A 310 -13.83 -2.93 -26.28
C GLN A 310 -12.79 -3.55 -27.21
N SER A 311 -12.94 -3.28 -28.51
CA SER A 311 -11.91 -3.63 -29.49
C SER A 311 -10.65 -2.77 -29.33
N ALA A 312 -9.50 -3.23 -29.82
CA ALA A 312 -8.26 -2.48 -29.81
C ALA A 312 -8.41 -1.08 -30.44
N ASP A 313 -9.19 -0.97 -31.53
CA ASP A 313 -9.46 0.31 -32.21
C ASP A 313 -10.31 1.27 -31.34
N GLU A 314 -11.23 0.76 -30.55
CA GLU A 314 -12.05 1.57 -29.65
C GLU A 314 -11.22 2.04 -28.48
N VAL A 315 -10.40 1.18 -27.88
CA VAL A 315 -9.47 1.53 -26.80
C VAL A 315 -8.47 2.59 -27.28
N ALA A 316 -7.85 2.40 -28.44
CA ALA A 316 -6.87 3.36 -28.98
C ALA A 316 -7.47 4.73 -29.29
N ARG A 317 -8.77 4.79 -29.66
CA ARG A 317 -9.47 6.07 -29.83
C ARG A 317 -9.74 6.78 -28.51
N ALA A 318 -10.09 6.03 -27.45
CA ALA A 318 -10.36 6.59 -26.12
C ALA A 318 -9.06 6.93 -25.39
N TYR A 319 -8.06 6.10 -25.51
CA TYR A 319 -6.75 6.20 -24.84
C TYR A 319 -5.61 5.91 -25.83
N PRO A 320 -5.15 6.88 -26.62
CA PRO A 320 -4.14 6.65 -27.68
C PRO A 320 -2.82 6.03 -27.18
N GLU A 321 -2.44 6.30 -25.94
CA GLU A 321 -1.24 5.75 -25.28
C GLU A 321 -1.56 4.68 -24.22
N GLY A 322 -2.80 4.20 -24.19
CA GLY A 322 -3.34 3.37 -23.12
C GLY A 322 -3.69 4.17 -21.84
N PRO A 323 -4.57 3.64 -20.98
CA PRO A 323 -4.89 4.28 -19.71
C PRO A 323 -3.69 4.21 -18.77
N ARG A 324 -3.32 5.36 -18.19
CA ARG A 324 -2.15 5.49 -17.28
C ARG A 324 -2.51 5.99 -15.89
N ARG A 325 -3.77 6.24 -15.62
CA ARG A 325 -4.26 6.70 -14.32
C ARG A 325 -5.45 5.87 -13.90
N LEU A 326 -5.49 5.46 -12.65
CA LEU A 326 -6.70 4.94 -12.05
C LEU A 326 -7.72 6.07 -11.92
N LEU A 327 -8.90 5.88 -12.52
CA LEU A 327 -9.97 6.86 -12.57
C LEU A 327 -11.29 6.22 -12.17
N ASP A 328 -12.21 7.02 -11.68
CA ASP A 328 -13.60 6.59 -11.48
C ASP A 328 -14.28 6.43 -12.83
N GLY A 329 -15.04 5.34 -13.00
CA GLY A 329 -15.80 5.12 -14.23
C GLY A 329 -15.63 3.74 -14.84
N GLY A 330 -15.50 3.70 -16.16
CA GLY A 330 -15.42 2.46 -16.93
C GLY A 330 -16.76 1.74 -17.06
N ARG A 331 -16.71 0.50 -17.57
CA ARG A 331 -17.89 -0.33 -17.85
C ARG A 331 -18.79 -0.53 -16.62
N TRP A 332 -18.19 -0.70 -15.46
CA TRP A 332 -18.89 -0.98 -14.20
C TRP A 332 -19.07 0.25 -13.33
N SER A 333 -18.68 1.45 -13.79
CA SER A 333 -18.70 2.67 -12.97
C SER A 333 -17.97 2.50 -11.63
N LEU A 334 -16.77 1.92 -11.67
CA LEU A 334 -15.96 1.63 -10.49
C LEU A 334 -15.34 2.90 -9.92
N LEU A 335 -14.99 2.83 -8.65
CA LEU A 335 -14.05 3.78 -8.06
C LEU A 335 -12.62 3.45 -8.54
N ALA A 336 -11.76 4.47 -8.68
CA ALA A 336 -10.35 4.24 -8.94
C ALA A 336 -9.73 3.35 -7.84
N GLY A 337 -9.10 2.26 -8.24
CA GLY A 337 -8.57 1.24 -7.33
C GLY A 337 -9.57 0.21 -6.83
N GLN A 338 -10.85 0.28 -7.22
CA GLN A 338 -11.82 -0.77 -6.89
C GLN A 338 -11.56 -2.01 -7.77
N ALA A 339 -11.52 -3.17 -7.13
CA ALA A 339 -11.33 -4.47 -7.77
C ALA A 339 -12.62 -4.98 -8.44
N THR A 340 -12.47 -5.78 -9.51
CA THR A 340 -13.49 -6.66 -10.08
C THR A 340 -13.36 -8.06 -9.46
N ASP A 341 -13.99 -9.08 -10.06
CA ASP A 341 -13.85 -10.48 -9.60
C ASP A 341 -12.40 -10.98 -9.68
N ASP A 342 -11.57 -10.47 -10.59
CA ASP A 342 -10.16 -10.79 -10.72
C ASP A 342 -9.39 -10.60 -9.40
N SER A 343 -9.40 -9.40 -8.86
CA SER A 343 -8.65 -9.10 -7.65
C SER A 343 -9.44 -9.38 -6.37
N GLU A 344 -10.78 -9.32 -6.37
CA GLU A 344 -11.57 -9.71 -5.20
C GLU A 344 -11.39 -11.20 -4.86
N MET A 345 -11.34 -12.09 -5.87
CA MET A 345 -11.04 -13.50 -5.64
C MET A 345 -9.60 -13.73 -5.20
N ALA A 346 -8.64 -12.96 -5.71
CA ALA A 346 -7.27 -13.00 -5.23
C ALA A 346 -7.17 -12.55 -3.76
N LEU A 347 -7.84 -11.46 -3.36
CA LEU A 347 -7.91 -11.01 -1.97
C LEU A 347 -8.59 -12.04 -1.06
N ALA A 348 -9.66 -12.68 -1.53
CA ALA A 348 -10.33 -13.77 -0.80
C ALA A 348 -9.39 -14.97 -0.57
N LEU A 349 -8.63 -15.36 -1.59
CA LEU A 349 -7.61 -16.40 -1.49
C LEU A 349 -6.51 -16.01 -0.50
N ALA A 350 -5.94 -14.80 -0.64
CA ALA A 350 -4.88 -14.29 0.22
C ALA A 350 -5.27 -14.33 1.70
N ARG A 351 -6.49 -13.86 2.03
CA ARG A 351 -7.02 -13.88 3.40
C ARG A 351 -7.27 -15.29 3.92
N SER A 352 -7.62 -16.26 3.06
CA SER A 352 -7.77 -17.66 3.46
C SER A 352 -6.43 -18.32 3.84
N ILE A 353 -5.34 -17.86 3.23
CA ILE A 353 -3.97 -18.31 3.50
C ILE A 353 -3.42 -17.63 4.76
N GLU A 354 -3.59 -16.32 4.87
CA GLU A 354 -3.07 -15.49 5.96
C GLU A 354 -3.56 -15.97 7.33
N GLY A 355 -4.85 -16.31 7.44
CA GLY A 355 -5.47 -16.70 8.70
C GLY A 355 -4.84 -17.92 9.37
N GLU A 356 -4.40 -18.91 8.60
CA GLU A 356 -3.99 -20.24 9.08
C GLU A 356 -2.56 -20.66 8.70
N GLY A 357 -1.83 -19.77 7.98
CA GLY A 357 -0.41 -19.99 7.69
C GLY A 357 -0.14 -21.04 6.63
N GLY A 358 -0.90 -21.05 5.53
CA GLY A 358 -0.65 -21.93 4.39
C GLY A 358 -1.87 -22.12 3.49
N TYR A 359 -1.64 -22.63 2.29
CA TYR A 359 -2.71 -22.93 1.35
C TYR A 359 -3.43 -24.24 1.72
N ASP A 360 -4.75 -24.19 1.79
CA ASP A 360 -5.64 -25.34 1.91
C ASP A 360 -6.79 -25.24 0.90
N PRO A 361 -7.00 -26.24 0.02
CA PRO A 361 -8.02 -26.20 -1.01
C PRO A 361 -9.47 -26.08 -0.46
N GLY A 362 -9.71 -26.61 0.73
CA GLY A 362 -11.02 -26.54 1.40
C GLY A 362 -11.34 -25.11 1.81
N ARG A 363 -10.39 -24.47 2.50
CA ARG A 363 -10.51 -23.06 2.92
C ARG A 363 -10.59 -22.10 1.73
N ALA A 364 -9.77 -22.33 0.69
CA ALA A 364 -9.84 -21.54 -0.53
C ALA A 364 -11.23 -21.63 -1.17
N ARG A 365 -11.78 -22.85 -1.28
CA ARG A 365 -13.15 -23.06 -1.78
C ARG A 365 -14.19 -22.33 -0.94
N GLU A 366 -14.13 -22.42 0.38
CA GLU A 366 -15.03 -21.69 1.27
C GLU A 366 -14.91 -20.17 1.12
N ALA A 367 -13.69 -19.65 0.95
CA ALA A 367 -13.47 -18.22 0.70
C ALA A 367 -14.14 -17.78 -0.61
N TYR A 368 -14.01 -18.55 -1.69
CA TYR A 368 -14.69 -18.27 -2.97
C TYR A 368 -16.21 -18.40 -2.86
N GLN A 369 -16.71 -19.35 -2.09
CA GLN A 369 -18.15 -19.48 -1.83
C GLN A 369 -18.70 -18.27 -1.05
N ARG A 370 -17.99 -17.81 -0.01
CA ARG A 370 -18.35 -16.59 0.72
C ARG A 370 -18.32 -15.37 -0.20
N TRP A 371 -17.29 -15.25 -1.06
CA TRP A 371 -17.22 -14.20 -2.06
C TRP A 371 -18.42 -14.25 -3.00
N GLY A 372 -18.74 -15.39 -3.59
CA GLY A 372 -19.89 -15.56 -4.47
C GLY A 372 -21.24 -15.24 -3.79
N ALA A 373 -21.37 -15.56 -2.49
CA ALA A 373 -22.55 -15.24 -1.70
C ALA A 373 -22.68 -13.74 -1.35
N SER A 374 -21.60 -12.95 -1.48
CA SER A 374 -21.61 -11.51 -1.22
C SER A 374 -22.20 -10.68 -2.36
N SER A 375 -22.80 -11.32 -3.37
CA SER A 375 -23.39 -10.68 -4.54
C SER A 375 -22.40 -9.79 -5.31
N PRO A 376 -21.26 -10.35 -5.77
CA PRO A 376 -20.32 -9.60 -6.60
C PRO A 376 -21.03 -9.11 -7.87
N PHE A 377 -20.63 -7.94 -8.35
CA PHE A 377 -21.24 -7.29 -9.52
C PHE A 377 -20.76 -7.89 -10.85
N ASP A 378 -19.56 -8.51 -10.81
CA ASP A 378 -18.99 -9.23 -11.93
C ASP A 378 -18.63 -10.65 -11.51
N VAL A 379 -18.93 -11.64 -12.34
CA VAL A 379 -18.63 -13.06 -12.09
C VAL A 379 -18.50 -13.81 -13.40
N GLY A 380 -17.34 -14.34 -13.68
CA GLY A 380 -17.11 -15.20 -14.83
C GLY A 380 -18.03 -16.44 -14.85
N GLY A 381 -18.53 -16.80 -16.03
CA GLY A 381 -19.51 -17.89 -16.20
C GLY A 381 -19.04 -19.25 -15.65
N THR A 382 -17.77 -19.62 -15.87
CA THR A 382 -17.17 -20.87 -15.36
C THR A 382 -17.06 -20.85 -13.83
N VAL A 383 -16.58 -19.74 -13.25
CA VAL A 383 -16.51 -19.55 -11.78
C VAL A 383 -17.90 -19.67 -11.18
N SER A 384 -18.88 -18.94 -11.72
CA SER A 384 -20.26 -18.94 -11.26
C SER A 384 -20.90 -20.34 -11.31
N ALA A 385 -20.64 -21.12 -12.35
CA ALA A 385 -21.12 -22.49 -12.46
C ALA A 385 -20.47 -23.40 -11.40
N ALA A 386 -19.14 -23.30 -11.23
CA ALA A 386 -18.38 -24.11 -10.27
C ALA A 386 -18.78 -23.83 -8.81
N LEU A 387 -18.99 -22.56 -8.44
CA LEU A 387 -19.48 -22.20 -7.10
C LEU A 387 -20.87 -22.76 -6.78
N ARG A 388 -21.66 -23.08 -7.81
CA ARG A 388 -22.96 -23.80 -7.70
C ARG A 388 -22.84 -25.31 -7.86
N GLY A 389 -21.60 -25.85 -7.79
CA GLY A 389 -21.33 -27.30 -7.88
C GLY A 389 -21.40 -27.88 -9.30
N ARG A 390 -21.35 -27.04 -10.34
CA ARG A 390 -21.36 -27.46 -11.74
C ARG A 390 -20.02 -27.19 -12.40
N HIS A 391 -19.15 -28.19 -12.44
CA HIS A 391 -17.83 -28.07 -13.03
C HIS A 391 -17.90 -28.36 -14.54
N ASP A 392 -17.36 -27.45 -15.34
CA ASP A 392 -17.16 -27.63 -16.78
C ASP A 392 -15.72 -28.07 -17.05
N ALA A 393 -15.55 -29.37 -17.29
CA ALA A 393 -14.23 -29.95 -17.56
C ALA A 393 -13.68 -29.54 -18.95
N GLY A 394 -14.50 -28.99 -19.83
CA GLY A 394 -14.09 -28.50 -21.15
C GLY A 394 -13.70 -27.04 -21.18
N SER A 395 -14.03 -26.28 -20.14
CA SER A 395 -13.72 -24.84 -20.08
C SER A 395 -12.23 -24.58 -19.93
N GLN A 396 -11.70 -23.72 -20.80
CA GLN A 396 -10.33 -23.20 -20.74
C GLN A 396 -10.34 -21.68 -20.47
N ALA A 397 -11.29 -21.19 -19.69
CA ALA A 397 -11.39 -19.78 -19.33
C ALA A 397 -10.26 -19.38 -18.35
N ASN A 398 -9.95 -18.08 -18.30
CA ASN A 398 -8.84 -17.50 -17.53
C ASN A 398 -9.16 -17.28 -16.03
N GLY A 399 -10.39 -17.53 -15.57
CA GLY A 399 -10.85 -17.20 -14.22
C GLY A 399 -10.15 -17.91 -13.05
N SER A 400 -9.33 -18.94 -13.28
CA SER A 400 -8.43 -19.47 -12.25
C SER A 400 -7.05 -18.81 -12.28
N LEU A 401 -6.61 -18.31 -13.45
CA LEU A 401 -5.33 -17.64 -13.59
C LEU A 401 -5.36 -16.24 -12.97
N MET A 402 -6.45 -15.50 -13.18
CA MET A 402 -6.64 -14.13 -12.71
C MET A 402 -6.45 -13.95 -11.20
N ARG A 403 -6.77 -14.97 -10.40
CA ARG A 403 -6.73 -14.91 -8.93
C ARG A 403 -5.49 -15.53 -8.30
N ALA A 404 -4.56 -16.07 -9.08
CA ALA A 404 -3.51 -16.98 -8.59
C ALA A 404 -2.29 -16.27 -7.99
N SER A 405 -2.13 -14.97 -8.10
CA SER A 405 -0.96 -14.22 -7.64
C SER A 405 -0.60 -14.45 -6.15
N PRO A 406 -1.57 -14.59 -5.19
CA PRO A 406 -1.24 -14.88 -3.80
C PRO A 406 -0.50 -16.21 -3.59
N LEU A 407 -0.73 -17.19 -4.47
CA LEU A 407 0.00 -18.46 -4.41
C LEU A 407 1.47 -18.28 -4.78
N GLY A 408 1.77 -17.41 -5.76
CA GLY A 408 3.14 -17.07 -6.11
C GLY A 408 3.87 -16.35 -4.96
N VAL A 409 3.18 -15.46 -4.25
CA VAL A 409 3.72 -14.80 -3.06
C VAL A 409 4.01 -15.82 -1.95
N LEU A 410 3.04 -16.69 -1.66
CA LEU A 410 3.19 -17.77 -0.66
C LEU A 410 4.34 -18.71 -1.00
N ALA A 411 4.46 -19.09 -2.27
CA ALA A 411 5.37 -20.13 -2.74
C ALA A 411 6.81 -19.66 -2.99
N HIS A 412 7.16 -18.43 -2.63
CA HIS A 412 8.44 -17.81 -3.00
C HIS A 412 9.70 -18.60 -2.60
N LEU A 413 9.65 -19.40 -1.54
CA LEU A 413 10.74 -20.27 -1.11
C LEU A 413 10.56 -21.74 -1.52
N LEU A 414 9.44 -22.09 -2.15
CA LEU A 414 9.18 -23.48 -2.53
C LEU A 414 9.90 -23.86 -3.83
N PRO A 415 10.32 -25.12 -3.97
CA PRO A 415 10.74 -25.67 -5.26
C PRO A 415 9.65 -25.46 -6.32
N ALA A 416 10.04 -25.18 -7.57
CA ALA A 416 9.12 -24.89 -8.67
C ALA A 416 8.00 -25.93 -8.84
N ARG A 417 8.32 -27.22 -8.60
CA ARG A 417 7.34 -28.33 -8.64
C ARG A 417 6.25 -28.18 -7.57
N GLU A 418 6.62 -27.78 -6.36
CA GLU A 418 5.69 -27.61 -5.24
C GLU A 418 4.86 -26.34 -5.44
N ALA A 419 5.48 -25.23 -5.85
CA ALA A 419 4.78 -24.00 -6.23
C ALA A 419 3.74 -24.25 -7.33
N ALA A 420 4.10 -24.98 -8.36
CA ALA A 420 3.20 -25.41 -9.44
C ALA A 420 2.03 -26.27 -8.95
N ALA A 421 2.28 -27.17 -7.99
CA ALA A 421 1.23 -28.03 -7.42
C ALA A 421 0.15 -27.21 -6.69
N LEU A 422 0.52 -26.13 -5.99
CA LEU A 422 -0.44 -25.19 -5.40
C LEU A 422 -1.33 -24.56 -6.48
N GLY A 423 -0.74 -24.07 -7.56
CA GLY A 423 -1.47 -23.48 -8.69
C GLY A 423 -2.46 -24.44 -9.33
N ARG A 424 -2.03 -25.68 -9.62
CA ARG A 424 -2.91 -26.72 -10.17
C ARG A 424 -4.06 -27.06 -9.21
N ALA A 425 -3.78 -27.15 -7.91
CA ALA A 425 -4.79 -27.48 -6.89
C ALA A 425 -5.85 -26.39 -6.79
N ASP A 426 -5.47 -25.09 -6.81
CA ASP A 426 -6.43 -24.00 -6.79
C ASP A 426 -7.24 -23.90 -8.08
N SER A 427 -6.58 -24.04 -9.25
CA SER A 427 -7.26 -24.01 -10.54
C SER A 427 -8.36 -25.07 -10.61
N ALA A 428 -8.08 -26.29 -10.14
CA ALA A 428 -9.03 -27.41 -10.16
C ALA A 428 -10.30 -27.15 -9.34
N LEU A 429 -10.31 -26.18 -8.42
CA LEU A 429 -11.51 -25.81 -7.66
C LEU A 429 -12.64 -25.28 -8.53
N THR A 430 -12.31 -24.66 -9.67
CA THR A 430 -13.28 -24.07 -10.58
C THR A 430 -13.03 -24.39 -12.06
N HIS A 431 -11.78 -24.62 -12.46
CA HIS A 431 -11.33 -24.86 -13.84
C HIS A 431 -10.49 -26.14 -13.89
N PRO A 432 -11.14 -27.32 -13.92
CA PRO A 432 -10.44 -28.59 -13.83
C PRO A 432 -9.69 -28.99 -15.11
N HIS A 433 -9.80 -28.20 -16.19
CA HIS A 433 -9.11 -28.53 -17.44
C HIS A 433 -7.58 -28.43 -17.27
N PRO A 434 -6.76 -29.42 -17.72
CA PRO A 434 -5.32 -29.43 -17.50
C PRO A 434 -4.58 -28.18 -18.04
N VAL A 435 -5.01 -27.64 -19.18
CA VAL A 435 -4.45 -26.39 -19.72
C VAL A 435 -4.61 -25.22 -18.74
N CYS A 436 -5.73 -25.10 -18.02
CA CYS A 436 -5.91 -24.08 -17.00
C CYS A 436 -4.94 -24.32 -15.83
N GLY A 437 -4.90 -25.55 -15.33
CA GLY A 437 -4.01 -25.95 -14.23
C GLY A 437 -2.54 -25.65 -14.53
N ASP A 438 -2.07 -25.98 -15.73
CA ASP A 438 -0.67 -25.76 -16.13
C ASP A 438 -0.38 -24.29 -16.44
N SER A 439 -1.36 -23.53 -16.93
CA SER A 439 -1.21 -22.07 -17.09
C SER A 439 -1.04 -21.37 -15.76
N VAL A 440 -1.87 -21.74 -14.76
CA VAL A 440 -1.74 -21.23 -13.39
C VAL A 440 -0.42 -21.65 -12.76
N ALA A 441 0.00 -22.89 -12.95
CA ALA A 441 1.26 -23.40 -12.43
C ALA A 441 2.47 -22.63 -12.98
N ALA A 442 2.53 -22.41 -14.29
CA ALA A 442 3.59 -21.62 -14.93
C ALA A 442 3.66 -20.19 -14.38
N PHE A 443 2.50 -19.56 -14.21
CA PHE A 443 2.39 -18.22 -13.64
C PHE A 443 2.86 -18.17 -12.17
N VAL A 444 2.41 -19.11 -11.33
CA VAL A 444 2.80 -19.19 -9.91
C VAL A 444 4.32 -19.39 -9.78
N VAL A 445 4.91 -20.25 -10.61
CA VAL A 445 6.37 -20.46 -10.64
C VAL A 445 7.12 -19.18 -11.00
N ALA A 446 6.66 -18.44 -12.02
CA ALA A 446 7.29 -17.18 -12.43
C ALA A 446 7.21 -16.10 -11.33
N VAL A 447 6.03 -15.93 -10.72
CA VAL A 447 5.82 -14.97 -9.62
C VAL A 447 6.69 -15.34 -8.41
N ALA A 448 6.70 -16.61 -8.01
CA ALA A 448 7.51 -17.09 -6.89
C ALA A 448 9.00 -16.83 -7.13
N HIS A 449 9.51 -17.15 -8.32
CA HIS A 449 10.90 -16.88 -8.70
C HIS A 449 11.23 -15.39 -8.67
N ALA A 450 10.39 -14.55 -9.28
CA ALA A 450 10.59 -13.10 -9.30
C ALA A 450 10.67 -12.51 -7.89
N ILE A 451 9.81 -12.95 -6.98
CA ILE A 451 9.78 -12.46 -5.60
C ILE A 451 11.02 -12.90 -4.81
N ASP A 452 11.43 -14.15 -4.93
CA ASP A 452 12.58 -14.66 -4.19
C ASP A 452 13.90 -14.08 -4.69
N HIS A 453 14.17 -14.20 -5.99
CA HIS A 453 15.49 -13.88 -6.56
C HIS A 453 15.65 -12.41 -6.92
N GLY A 454 14.63 -11.76 -7.48
CA GLY A 454 14.71 -10.37 -7.93
C GLY A 454 15.69 -10.13 -9.07
N ASP A 455 15.93 -11.15 -9.90
CA ASP A 455 16.90 -11.18 -11.00
C ASP A 455 16.28 -10.80 -12.36
N GLY A 456 15.03 -10.34 -12.35
CA GLY A 456 14.35 -9.74 -13.49
C GLY A 456 13.38 -10.66 -14.22
N GLY A 457 12.72 -10.08 -15.24
CA GLY A 457 11.64 -10.76 -15.96
C GLY A 457 12.10 -11.95 -16.80
N GLU A 458 13.29 -11.86 -17.40
CA GLU A 458 13.86 -12.96 -18.23
C GLU A 458 14.12 -14.20 -17.37
N ALA A 459 14.68 -14.03 -16.17
CA ALA A 459 14.94 -15.15 -15.25
C ALA A 459 13.63 -15.79 -14.75
N ALA A 460 12.61 -14.99 -14.44
CA ALA A 460 11.30 -15.48 -14.06
C ALA A 460 10.62 -16.26 -15.20
N TYR A 461 10.74 -15.78 -16.44
CA TYR A 461 10.28 -16.49 -17.64
C TYR A 461 11.00 -17.84 -17.81
N GLU A 462 12.33 -17.86 -17.71
CA GLU A 462 13.12 -19.09 -17.84
C GLU A 462 12.80 -20.11 -16.73
N ALA A 463 12.49 -19.66 -15.52
CA ALA A 463 12.04 -20.55 -14.44
C ALA A 463 10.71 -21.25 -14.79
N ALA A 464 9.73 -20.50 -15.30
CA ALA A 464 8.45 -21.05 -15.74
C ALA A 464 8.61 -21.99 -16.95
N LEU A 465 9.41 -21.60 -17.93
CA LEU A 465 9.65 -22.39 -19.14
C LEU A 465 10.39 -23.70 -18.82
N ARG A 466 11.37 -23.65 -17.92
CA ARG A 466 12.11 -24.83 -17.45
C ARG A 466 11.15 -25.80 -16.75
N TRP A 467 10.38 -25.30 -15.80
CA TRP A 467 9.36 -26.10 -15.11
C TRP A 467 8.39 -26.76 -16.11
N ALA A 468 7.87 -25.99 -17.08
CA ALA A 468 6.92 -26.49 -18.06
C ALA A 468 7.50 -27.62 -18.95
N ARG A 469 8.80 -27.56 -19.23
CA ARG A 469 9.50 -28.62 -19.99
C ARG A 469 9.75 -29.86 -19.13
N GLU A 470 10.26 -29.69 -17.92
CA GLU A 470 10.62 -30.79 -16.98
C GLU A 470 9.40 -31.58 -16.50
N GLU A 471 8.34 -30.88 -16.13
CA GLU A 471 7.08 -31.48 -15.63
C GLU A 471 6.10 -31.83 -16.77
N ARG A 472 6.53 -31.68 -18.03
CA ARG A 472 5.74 -32.01 -19.23
C ARG A 472 4.36 -31.36 -19.21
N ALA A 473 4.32 -30.05 -18.99
CA ALA A 473 3.08 -29.28 -19.05
C ALA A 473 2.38 -29.46 -20.39
N GLU A 474 1.08 -29.24 -20.43
CA GLU A 474 0.26 -29.33 -21.64
C GLU A 474 0.88 -28.60 -22.82
N THR A 475 0.93 -29.24 -23.98
CA THR A 475 1.57 -28.68 -25.18
C THR A 475 1.09 -27.27 -25.55
N PRO A 476 -0.22 -26.92 -25.43
CA PRO A 476 -0.67 -25.55 -25.68
C PRO A 476 -0.06 -24.51 -24.74
N VAL A 477 0.15 -24.84 -23.46
CA VAL A 477 0.79 -23.97 -22.47
C VAL A 477 2.25 -23.69 -22.86
N LEU A 478 3.00 -24.75 -23.17
CA LEU A 478 4.38 -24.61 -23.63
C LEU A 478 4.50 -23.82 -24.94
N THR A 479 3.51 -23.95 -25.84
CA THR A 479 3.43 -23.18 -27.08
C THR A 479 3.18 -21.70 -26.79
N ALA A 480 2.26 -21.36 -25.90
CA ALA A 480 1.97 -19.97 -25.50
C ALA A 480 3.20 -19.30 -24.85
N LEU A 481 3.89 -20.00 -23.92
CA LEU A 481 5.12 -19.50 -23.32
C LEU A 481 6.21 -19.21 -24.36
N LYS A 482 6.42 -20.09 -25.33
CA LYS A 482 7.39 -19.87 -26.40
C LYS A 482 6.98 -18.72 -27.33
N ALA A 483 5.70 -18.64 -27.68
CA ALA A 483 5.20 -17.56 -28.55
C ALA A 483 5.34 -16.18 -27.91
N ALA A 484 5.31 -16.08 -26.58
CA ALA A 484 5.51 -14.84 -25.84
C ALA A 484 6.90 -14.20 -26.07
N VAL A 485 7.89 -14.95 -26.54
CA VAL A 485 9.22 -14.40 -26.89
C VAL A 485 9.13 -13.47 -28.09
N ASP A 486 8.34 -13.86 -29.08
CA ASP A 486 8.35 -13.20 -30.41
C ASP A 486 7.13 -12.31 -30.65
N ALA A 487 5.97 -12.64 -30.06
CA ALA A 487 4.72 -11.97 -30.41
C ALA A 487 3.74 -11.88 -29.24
N ALA A 488 3.10 -10.71 -29.14
CA ALA A 488 1.91 -10.55 -28.31
C ALA A 488 0.71 -11.29 -28.91
N PRO A 489 -0.23 -11.82 -28.12
CA PRO A 489 -1.46 -12.43 -28.62
C PRO A 489 -2.43 -11.37 -29.15
N THR A 490 -3.37 -11.79 -30.00
CA THR A 490 -4.56 -10.99 -30.32
C THR A 490 -5.60 -11.21 -29.22
N CYS A 491 -6.05 -10.13 -28.57
CA CYS A 491 -6.89 -10.20 -27.38
C CYS A 491 -8.37 -9.88 -27.62
N ASP A 492 -8.70 -9.11 -28.67
CA ASP A 492 -10.04 -8.55 -28.95
C ASP A 492 -10.89 -9.40 -29.92
N ARG A 493 -10.60 -10.68 -30.04
CA ARG A 493 -11.28 -11.61 -30.94
C ARG A 493 -12.16 -12.60 -30.19
N THR A 494 -12.79 -13.50 -30.94
CA THR A 494 -13.49 -14.64 -30.37
C THR A 494 -12.63 -15.38 -29.36
N SER A 495 -13.20 -15.78 -28.22
CA SER A 495 -12.49 -16.42 -27.10
C SER A 495 -11.52 -15.51 -26.34
N GLN A 496 -11.79 -14.21 -26.24
CA GLN A 496 -10.97 -13.22 -25.52
C GLN A 496 -10.66 -13.63 -24.07
N GLY A 497 -11.56 -14.32 -23.37
CA GLY A 497 -11.34 -14.88 -22.02
C GLY A 497 -10.60 -16.23 -22.00
N TRP A 498 -9.87 -16.61 -23.06
CA TRP A 498 -9.11 -17.87 -23.09
C TRP A 498 -7.81 -17.75 -22.29
N VAL A 499 -7.59 -18.71 -21.38
CA VAL A 499 -6.44 -18.72 -20.46
C VAL A 499 -5.08 -18.59 -21.15
N LEU A 500 -4.93 -19.14 -22.37
CA LEU A 500 -3.66 -19.05 -23.11
C LEU A 500 -3.39 -17.66 -23.69
N ILE A 501 -4.44 -16.89 -24.02
CA ILE A 501 -4.29 -15.48 -24.40
C ILE A 501 -3.73 -14.67 -23.22
N ALA A 502 -4.34 -14.82 -22.06
CA ALA A 502 -3.92 -14.13 -20.84
C ALA A 502 -2.48 -14.53 -20.44
N LEU A 503 -2.17 -15.82 -20.47
CA LEU A 503 -0.83 -16.33 -20.19
C LEU A 503 0.21 -15.75 -21.14
N GLN A 504 0.00 -15.89 -22.47
CA GLN A 504 0.93 -15.37 -23.47
C GLN A 504 1.12 -13.86 -23.34
N ASN A 505 0.03 -13.11 -23.10
CA ASN A 505 0.11 -11.66 -22.91
C ASN A 505 0.96 -11.28 -21.70
N ALA A 506 0.74 -11.93 -20.55
CA ALA A 506 1.50 -11.64 -19.34
C ALA A 506 3.00 -11.93 -19.51
N PHE A 507 3.34 -13.05 -20.13
CA PHE A 507 4.75 -13.40 -20.37
C PHE A 507 5.39 -12.57 -21.51
N TYR A 508 4.61 -12.14 -22.50
CA TYR A 508 5.09 -11.17 -23.49
C TYR A 508 5.46 -9.85 -22.83
N GLU A 509 4.59 -9.30 -21.97
CA GLU A 509 4.88 -8.06 -21.26
C GLU A 509 6.03 -8.23 -20.27
N LEU A 510 6.15 -9.36 -19.59
CA LEU A 510 7.27 -9.69 -18.72
C LEU A 510 8.62 -9.55 -19.42
N LEU A 511 8.70 -9.98 -20.68
CA LEU A 511 9.94 -9.95 -21.49
C LEU A 511 10.20 -8.60 -22.18
N HIS A 512 9.14 -7.81 -22.46
CA HIS A 512 9.26 -6.65 -23.35
C HIS A 512 8.92 -5.31 -22.68
N ALA A 513 8.27 -5.30 -21.51
CA ALA A 513 7.96 -4.07 -20.81
C ALA A 513 9.17 -3.58 -20.00
N ARG A 514 9.44 -2.27 -20.07
CA ARG A 514 10.48 -1.64 -19.25
C ARG A 514 9.96 -1.19 -17.89
N THR A 515 8.66 -0.92 -17.81
CA THR A 515 7.96 -0.47 -16.60
C THR A 515 6.63 -1.18 -16.47
N VAL A 516 6.10 -1.26 -15.26
CA VAL A 516 4.75 -1.79 -15.02
C VAL A 516 3.72 -0.98 -15.81
N GLU A 517 3.86 0.35 -15.79
CA GLU A 517 2.94 1.27 -16.47
C GLU A 517 2.86 1.01 -17.97
N ASP A 518 4.00 0.89 -18.64
CA ASP A 518 4.02 0.63 -20.09
C ASP A 518 3.48 -0.75 -20.43
N GLY A 519 3.78 -1.77 -19.63
CA GLY A 519 3.27 -3.12 -19.83
C GLY A 519 1.75 -3.19 -19.72
N LEU A 520 1.16 -2.54 -18.72
CA LEU A 520 -0.28 -2.49 -18.56
C LEU A 520 -0.97 -1.67 -19.65
N ALA A 521 -0.42 -0.50 -19.99
CA ALA A 521 -0.97 0.32 -21.07
C ALA A 521 -1.00 -0.45 -22.40
N ARG A 522 0.07 -1.18 -22.77
CA ARG A 522 0.12 -2.01 -23.98
C ARG A 522 -0.82 -3.20 -23.92
N THR A 523 -0.95 -3.86 -22.75
CA THR A 523 -1.92 -4.93 -22.55
C THR A 523 -3.34 -4.44 -22.84
N ILE A 524 -3.73 -3.33 -22.26
CA ILE A 524 -5.07 -2.76 -22.38
C ILE A 524 -5.35 -2.27 -23.81
N LEU A 525 -4.36 -1.70 -24.49
CA LEU A 525 -4.48 -1.30 -25.90
C LEU A 525 -4.79 -2.46 -26.87
N ARG A 526 -4.59 -3.73 -26.45
CA ARG A 526 -4.98 -4.90 -27.26
C ARG A 526 -6.48 -5.18 -27.23
N GLY A 527 -7.24 -4.50 -26.36
CA GLY A 527 -8.69 -4.70 -26.22
C GLY A 527 -9.08 -6.07 -25.67
N GLY A 528 -10.36 -6.39 -25.78
CA GLY A 528 -10.94 -7.67 -25.35
C GLY A 528 -11.17 -7.71 -23.84
N ASP A 529 -10.74 -8.78 -23.19
CA ASP A 529 -10.79 -9.03 -21.75
C ASP A 529 -9.64 -8.28 -21.06
N THR A 530 -9.77 -6.95 -21.01
CA THR A 530 -8.69 -6.05 -20.66
C THR A 530 -8.34 -6.04 -19.19
N ASP A 531 -9.31 -6.19 -18.31
CA ASP A 531 -9.14 -6.24 -16.85
C ASP A 531 -8.42 -7.51 -16.42
N THR A 532 -8.90 -8.69 -16.85
CA THR A 532 -8.25 -9.96 -16.55
C THR A 532 -6.83 -10.02 -17.11
N ASN A 533 -6.64 -9.65 -18.38
CA ASN A 533 -5.30 -9.69 -19.00
C ASN A 533 -4.33 -8.73 -18.29
N ALA A 534 -4.81 -7.54 -17.90
CA ALA A 534 -3.97 -6.56 -17.24
C ALA A 534 -3.76 -6.90 -15.74
N ALA A 535 -4.73 -7.52 -15.06
CA ALA A 535 -4.54 -8.02 -13.69
C ALA A 535 -3.42 -9.07 -13.63
N ILE A 536 -3.44 -10.06 -14.53
CA ILE A 536 -2.43 -11.12 -14.60
C ILE A 536 -1.04 -10.53 -14.97
N ALA A 537 -0.97 -9.69 -16.00
CA ALA A 537 0.27 -9.03 -16.39
C ALA A 537 0.80 -8.10 -15.28
N GLY A 538 -0.09 -7.36 -14.62
CA GLY A 538 0.24 -6.45 -13.53
C GLY A 538 0.81 -7.15 -12.31
N ALA A 539 0.27 -8.31 -11.95
CA ALA A 539 0.81 -9.12 -10.88
C ALA A 539 2.24 -9.59 -11.17
N LEU A 540 2.49 -10.08 -12.38
CA LEU A 540 3.81 -10.58 -12.78
C LEU A 540 4.84 -9.46 -12.91
N LEU A 541 4.48 -8.35 -13.55
CA LEU A 541 5.34 -7.17 -13.64
C LEU A 541 5.60 -6.54 -12.28
N GLY A 542 4.57 -6.46 -11.44
CA GLY A 542 4.70 -5.96 -10.07
C GLY A 542 5.64 -6.82 -9.21
N ALA A 543 5.63 -8.13 -9.39
CA ALA A 543 6.57 -9.06 -8.74
C ALA A 543 8.03 -8.81 -9.15
N VAL A 544 8.28 -8.35 -10.38
CA VAL A 544 9.63 -8.04 -10.86
C VAL A 544 10.09 -6.64 -10.42
N HIS A 545 9.22 -5.63 -10.58
CA HIS A 545 9.59 -4.22 -10.38
C HIS A 545 9.39 -3.72 -8.94
N GLY A 546 8.71 -4.49 -8.09
CA GLY A 546 8.37 -4.10 -6.73
C GLY A 546 7.32 -2.97 -6.65
N ARG A 547 6.91 -2.62 -5.44
CA ARG A 547 5.90 -1.57 -5.20
C ARG A 547 6.33 -0.19 -5.69
N GLU A 548 7.63 0.13 -5.67
CA GLU A 548 8.17 1.39 -6.17
C GLU A 548 8.12 1.50 -7.69
N GLY A 549 8.04 0.36 -8.39
CA GLY A 549 7.83 0.30 -9.83
C GLY A 549 6.42 0.71 -10.28
N LEU A 550 5.47 0.80 -9.33
CA LEU A 550 4.12 1.28 -9.64
C LEU A 550 4.03 2.81 -9.44
N PRO A 551 3.33 3.55 -10.30
CA PRO A 551 3.06 4.97 -10.11
C PRO A 551 2.46 5.28 -8.73
N ALA A 552 2.86 6.38 -8.10
CA ALA A 552 2.37 6.78 -6.78
C ALA A 552 0.83 6.97 -6.77
N GLN A 553 0.27 7.50 -7.86
CA GLN A 553 -1.17 7.67 -8.02
C GLN A 553 -1.92 6.33 -7.95
N TRP A 554 -1.39 5.25 -8.55
CA TRP A 554 -2.02 3.93 -8.47
C TRP A 554 -2.03 3.41 -7.03
N ARG A 555 -0.87 3.45 -6.37
CA ARG A 555 -0.78 3.03 -4.96
C ARG A 555 -1.73 3.82 -4.07
N SER A 556 -1.78 5.15 -4.25
CA SER A 556 -2.67 6.01 -3.46
C SER A 556 -4.14 5.68 -3.67
N MET A 557 -4.58 5.47 -4.93
CA MET A 557 -5.97 5.12 -5.21
C MET A 557 -6.36 3.75 -4.66
N ILE A 558 -5.52 2.75 -4.84
CA ILE A 558 -5.75 1.40 -4.31
C ILE A 558 -5.87 1.43 -2.77
N LEU A 559 -4.89 2.04 -2.10
CA LEU A 559 -4.83 2.09 -0.63
C LEU A 559 -5.85 3.04 0.02
N SER A 560 -6.60 3.80 -0.78
CA SER A 560 -7.71 4.66 -0.34
C SER A 560 -9.07 4.23 -0.91
N CYS A 561 -9.15 3.05 -1.52
CA CYS A 561 -10.39 2.58 -2.13
C CYS A 561 -11.29 1.90 -1.10
N HIS A 562 -12.34 2.61 -0.70
CA HIS A 562 -13.37 2.14 0.23
C HIS A 562 -14.72 2.12 -0.50
N PRO A 563 -15.09 1.02 -1.17
CA PRO A 563 -16.33 0.93 -1.93
C PRO A 563 -17.54 0.71 -1.02
N VAL A 564 -17.93 1.74 -0.26
CA VAL A 564 -19.06 1.73 0.67
C VAL A 564 -20.36 2.16 -0.01
N VAL A 565 -21.48 1.85 0.66
CA VAL A 565 -22.83 2.27 0.23
C VAL A 565 -22.92 3.80 0.13
N GLY A 566 -23.53 4.29 -0.93
CA GLY A 566 -23.71 5.73 -1.18
C GLY A 566 -22.48 6.43 -1.78
N VAL A 567 -21.36 5.74 -1.94
CA VAL A 567 -20.14 6.26 -2.59
C VAL A 567 -19.83 5.47 -3.86
N ALA A 568 -19.76 4.15 -3.78
CA ALA A 568 -19.52 3.29 -4.93
C ALA A 568 -20.84 2.86 -5.60
N ALA A 569 -20.83 2.75 -6.93
CA ALA A 569 -21.94 2.13 -7.67
C ALA A 569 -22.15 0.67 -7.23
N HIS A 570 -21.05 0.00 -6.91
CA HIS A 570 -21.03 -1.37 -6.41
C HIS A 570 -20.32 -1.39 -5.05
N ALA A 571 -21.08 -1.22 -3.97
CA ALA A 571 -20.55 -1.33 -2.62
C ALA A 571 -20.14 -2.78 -2.32
N ARG A 572 -19.00 -2.95 -1.65
CA ARG A 572 -18.44 -4.28 -1.35
C ARG A 572 -18.12 -4.43 0.14
N PRO A 573 -18.24 -5.65 0.70
CA PRO A 573 -17.77 -5.94 2.05
C PRO A 573 -16.28 -5.62 2.22
N MET A 574 -15.88 -5.18 3.42
CA MET A 574 -14.50 -4.82 3.75
C MET A 574 -13.48 -5.94 3.45
N ALA A 575 -13.89 -7.21 3.52
CA ALA A 575 -13.05 -8.36 3.19
C ALA A 575 -12.50 -8.34 1.74
N TYR A 576 -13.10 -7.55 0.85
CA TYR A 576 -12.70 -7.42 -0.56
C TYR A 576 -12.14 -6.03 -0.90
N TRP A 577 -11.92 -5.19 0.12
CA TRP A 577 -11.25 -3.91 -0.08
C TRP A 577 -9.74 -4.11 -0.18
N PRO A 578 -9.06 -3.34 -1.03
CA PRO A 578 -7.62 -3.47 -1.22
C PRO A 578 -6.79 -2.60 -0.27
N VAL A 579 -7.40 -1.91 0.69
CA VAL A 579 -6.76 -0.88 1.53
C VAL A 579 -5.59 -1.39 2.38
N ASP A 580 -5.54 -2.69 2.67
CA ASP A 580 -4.50 -3.37 3.46
C ASP A 580 -3.66 -4.35 2.62
N VAL A 581 -3.65 -4.19 1.31
CA VAL A 581 -3.00 -5.14 0.39
C VAL A 581 -1.49 -5.24 0.62
N MET A 582 -0.85 -4.20 1.14
CA MET A 582 0.59 -4.22 1.45
C MET A 582 0.88 -5.11 2.66
N GLU A 583 0.09 -4.99 3.70
CA GLU A 583 0.17 -5.83 4.90
C GLU A 583 -0.22 -7.27 4.60
N LEU A 584 -1.21 -7.47 3.73
CA LEU A 584 -1.63 -8.80 3.29
C LEU A 584 -0.52 -9.50 2.49
N ALA A 585 0.20 -8.80 1.62
CA ALA A 585 1.37 -9.34 0.91
C ALA A 585 2.48 -9.76 1.88
N GLU A 586 2.74 -8.96 2.92
CA GLU A 586 3.70 -9.30 3.97
C GLU A 586 3.29 -10.56 4.75
N ARG A 587 2.00 -10.67 5.09
CA ARG A 587 1.45 -11.85 5.77
C ARG A 587 1.56 -13.12 4.92
N LEU A 588 1.41 -13.02 3.60
CA LEU A 588 1.59 -14.14 2.67
C LEU A 588 3.05 -14.60 2.60
N LEU A 589 4.01 -13.67 2.54
CA LEU A 589 5.43 -14.01 2.61
C LEU A 589 5.75 -14.78 3.89
N LEU A 590 5.35 -14.24 5.04
CA LEU A 590 5.57 -14.86 6.35
C LEU A 590 4.89 -16.23 6.49
N ALA A 591 3.77 -16.45 5.80
CA ALA A 591 3.14 -17.77 5.73
C ALA A 591 3.99 -18.77 4.91
N GLY A 592 4.66 -18.29 3.87
CA GLY A 592 5.56 -19.11 3.03
C GLY A 592 6.92 -19.40 3.67
N GLU A 593 7.32 -18.65 4.70
CA GLU A 593 8.56 -18.87 5.47
C GLU A 593 8.38 -19.92 6.61
N ARG A 594 7.16 -20.33 6.93
CA ARG A 594 6.82 -21.35 7.95
C ARG A 594 6.76 -22.74 7.35
#